data_20db6415ac5837fa96c13aee7472d748
#
_entry.id   20db6415ac5837fa96c13aee7472d748
#
_cell.length_a   1.000
_cell.length_b   1.000
_cell.length_c   1.000
_cell.angle_alpha   90.00
_cell.angle_beta   90.00
_cell.angle_gamma   90.00
#
_symmetry.space_group_name_H-M   'P 1'
#
loop_
_entity.id
_entity.type
_entity.pdbx_description
1 polymer ?
#
loop_
_entity_poly.entity_id
_entity_poly.type
_entity_poly.pdbx_seq_one_letter_code
_entity_poly.pdbx_strand_id
1 'polypeptide(L)'
;MNGKQLKNSILQWAIQGKLVSQDPNDEPASVLLERIRAEKAKLVKEKKIKKDKNESIIYRGDDNSYYEKFIATGEVKCIDEEIPFEIPQGWEWERLGNITTIKGGKRIPVGMNLSTIDTGHKYIRVADMKNHSIKNDDIHYITDEIYEKIKAYIISKDDLYITVAGTIGNVGIVPEEFNNANLTENADKIEIYALCKLYLLYTLLSDVVQEQIRECTTKVGQPKLAIIRIQNFLIPIAPLAEQKRISNRIEVLLPIVDKYEFLSSKLVKLNSSINEFLKKSILQEAIQGKLVPQIAEEGAAQELLEQIKAEKEKLVKEGKLKKSALTNSVIYKGDDNK
;
A
#
# COMPACT_ATOMS: atom_id res chain seq x y z
N MET A 1 -17.21 -5.18 1.40
CA MET A 1 -16.08 -4.20 1.42
C MET A 1 -14.84 -4.95 1.90
N ASN A 2 -13.71 -4.84 1.20
CA ASN A 2 -12.44 -5.42 1.65
C ASN A 2 -11.65 -4.40 2.51
N GLY A 3 -10.58 -4.84 3.17
CA GLY A 3 -9.78 -3.97 4.05
C GLY A 3 -9.14 -2.80 3.32
N LYS A 4 -8.70 -2.98 2.07
CA LYS A 4 -8.17 -1.89 1.24
C LYS A 4 -9.23 -0.79 1.00
N GLN A 5 -10.46 -1.18 0.65
CA GLN A 5 -11.56 -0.22 0.46
C GLN A 5 -11.90 0.51 1.75
N LEU A 6 -11.88 -0.20 2.88
CA LEU A 6 -12.13 0.40 4.20
C LEU A 6 -11.02 1.40 4.57
N LYS A 7 -9.75 1.05 4.35
CA LYS A 7 -8.62 1.96 4.55
C LYS A 7 -8.76 3.22 3.71
N ASN A 8 -9.07 3.08 2.42
CA ASN A 8 -9.28 4.23 1.53
C ASN A 8 -10.42 5.12 2.00
N SER A 9 -11.56 4.53 2.44
CA SER A 9 -12.68 5.30 2.98
C SER A 9 -12.30 6.09 4.24
N ILE A 10 -11.50 5.50 5.14
CA ILE A 10 -11.01 6.19 6.35
C ILE A 10 -10.11 7.36 5.97
N LEU A 11 -9.17 7.17 5.03
CA LEU A 11 -8.29 8.24 4.57
C LEU A 11 -9.09 9.35 3.87
N GLN A 12 -10.09 8.98 3.07
CA GLN A 12 -10.97 9.96 2.41
C GLN A 12 -11.77 10.79 3.43
N TRP A 13 -12.33 10.15 4.47
CA TRP A 13 -13.01 10.88 5.54
C TRP A 13 -12.05 11.78 6.33
N ALA A 14 -10.81 11.35 6.53
CA ALA A 14 -9.79 12.13 7.21
C ALA A 14 -9.50 13.45 6.48
N ILE A 15 -9.23 13.38 5.17
CA ILE A 15 -8.90 14.58 4.37
C ILE A 15 -10.10 15.48 4.06
N GLN A 16 -11.33 14.98 4.26
CA GLN A 16 -12.57 15.76 4.15
C GLN A 16 -13.03 16.35 5.49
N GLY A 17 -12.27 16.17 6.59
CA GLY A 17 -12.65 16.63 7.91
C GLY A 17 -13.85 15.90 8.53
N LYS A 18 -14.16 14.67 8.07
CA LYS A 18 -15.31 13.87 8.52
C LYS A 18 -14.94 12.77 9.53
N LEU A 19 -13.64 12.56 9.79
CA LEU A 19 -13.17 11.45 10.64
C LEU A 19 -13.21 11.77 12.13
N VAL A 20 -13.06 13.03 12.48
CA VAL A 20 -13.09 13.55 13.86
C VAL A 20 -13.98 14.78 13.92
N SER A 21 -14.50 15.10 15.12
CA SER A 21 -15.22 16.34 15.34
C SER A 21 -14.28 17.54 15.22
N GLN A 22 -14.77 18.62 14.61
CA GLN A 22 -14.08 19.89 14.55
C GLN A 22 -14.29 20.66 15.86
N ASP A 23 -13.24 21.36 16.29
CA ASP A 23 -13.30 22.26 17.45
C ASP A 23 -13.21 23.71 16.94
N PRO A 24 -14.25 24.55 17.17
CA PRO A 24 -14.22 25.95 16.76
C PRO A 24 -13.14 26.79 17.46
N ASN A 25 -12.53 26.27 18.53
CA ASN A 25 -11.43 26.94 19.23
C ASN A 25 -10.05 26.57 18.65
N ASP A 26 -9.98 25.64 17.73
CA ASP A 26 -8.71 25.33 17.06
C ASP A 26 -8.22 26.54 16.27
N GLU A 27 -6.91 26.80 16.34
CA GLU A 27 -6.28 27.84 15.53
C GLU A 27 -6.44 27.50 14.03
N PRO A 28 -7.01 28.40 13.21
CA PRO A 28 -7.25 28.12 11.78
C PRO A 28 -5.98 27.75 11.01
N ALA A 29 -6.12 26.94 9.95
CA ALA A 29 -5.00 26.52 9.11
C ALA A 29 -4.28 27.72 8.45
N SER A 30 -4.97 28.83 8.19
CA SER A 30 -4.38 30.07 7.66
C SER A 30 -3.22 30.59 8.52
N VAL A 31 -3.39 30.57 9.86
CA VAL A 31 -2.33 31.00 10.80
C VAL A 31 -1.15 30.03 10.78
N LEU A 32 -1.40 28.73 10.67
CA LEU A 32 -0.36 27.71 10.52
C LEU A 32 0.43 27.95 9.21
N LEU A 33 -0.26 28.22 8.11
CA LEU A 33 0.38 28.51 6.81
C LEU A 33 1.25 29.77 6.85
N GLU A 34 0.82 30.81 7.56
CA GLU A 34 1.64 32.02 7.77
C GLU A 34 2.95 31.69 8.52
N ARG A 35 2.87 30.86 9.56
CA ARG A 35 4.06 30.40 10.30
C ARG A 35 5.01 29.62 9.42
N ILE A 36 4.50 28.71 8.59
CA ILE A 36 5.31 27.94 7.66
C ILE A 36 6.00 28.85 6.63
N ARG A 37 5.28 29.82 6.06
CA ARG A 37 5.86 30.82 5.14
C ARG A 37 6.97 31.63 5.80
N ALA A 38 6.76 32.08 7.05
CA ALA A 38 7.77 32.79 7.81
C ALA A 38 9.03 31.94 8.07
N GLU A 39 8.86 30.68 8.42
CA GLU A 39 9.96 29.72 8.63
C GLU A 39 10.74 29.48 7.33
N LYS A 40 10.04 29.20 6.24
CA LYS A 40 10.68 29.02 4.92
C LYS A 40 11.41 30.29 4.49
N ALA A 41 10.83 31.47 4.66
CA ALA A 41 11.50 32.73 4.35
C ALA A 41 12.80 32.94 5.16
N LYS A 42 12.81 32.52 6.43
CA LYS A 42 14.03 32.53 7.27
C LYS A 42 15.08 31.56 6.72
N LEU A 43 14.69 30.32 6.37
CA LEU A 43 15.59 29.32 5.79
C LEU A 43 16.17 29.76 4.45
N VAL A 44 15.41 30.48 3.63
CA VAL A 44 15.89 31.09 2.37
C VAL A 44 16.94 32.18 2.66
N LYS A 45 16.69 33.07 3.63
CA LYS A 45 17.65 34.10 4.06
C LYS A 45 18.94 33.48 4.60
N GLU A 46 18.84 32.39 5.33
CA GLU A 46 19.98 31.62 5.85
C GLU A 46 20.67 30.75 4.76
N LYS A 47 20.20 30.78 3.53
CA LYS A 47 20.71 30.00 2.38
C LYS A 47 20.65 28.48 2.59
N LYS A 48 19.79 27.99 3.49
CA LYS A 48 19.55 26.57 3.74
C LYS A 48 18.65 25.93 2.70
N ILE A 49 17.71 26.70 2.16
CA ILE A 49 16.84 26.30 1.05
C ILE A 49 16.88 27.36 -0.06
N LYS A 50 16.58 26.94 -1.29
CA LYS A 50 16.44 27.87 -2.42
C LYS A 50 15.06 28.52 -2.38
N LYS A 51 14.96 29.79 -2.81
CA LYS A 51 13.67 30.44 -3.03
C LYS A 51 12.91 29.72 -4.12
N ASP A 52 11.66 29.34 -3.83
CA ASP A 52 10.78 28.79 -4.84
C ASP A 52 10.27 29.91 -5.76
N LYS A 53 10.37 29.69 -7.08
CA LYS A 53 9.87 30.64 -8.08
C LYS A 53 8.36 30.49 -8.32
N ASN A 54 7.81 29.34 -7.94
CA ASN A 54 6.39 28.99 -8.12
C ASN A 54 5.62 29.15 -6.81
N GLU A 55 6.20 29.82 -5.80
CA GLU A 55 5.49 30.08 -4.55
C GLU A 55 4.19 30.85 -4.83
N SER A 56 3.08 30.32 -4.29
CA SER A 56 1.75 30.84 -4.51
C SER A 56 0.95 30.92 -3.21
N ILE A 57 -0.20 31.57 -3.26
CA ILE A 57 -1.18 31.62 -2.18
C ILE A 57 -2.53 31.23 -2.78
N ILE A 58 -3.18 30.24 -2.20
CA ILE A 58 -4.55 29.85 -2.54
C ILE A 58 -5.49 30.59 -1.58
N TYR A 59 -6.57 31.14 -2.10
CA TYR A 59 -7.59 31.85 -1.32
C TYR A 59 -8.96 31.70 -1.96
N ARG A 60 -10.00 31.89 -1.16
CA ARG A 60 -11.39 31.90 -1.62
C ARG A 60 -11.80 33.35 -1.96
N GLY A 61 -12.29 33.59 -3.18
CA GLY A 61 -12.82 34.89 -3.61
C GLY A 61 -14.21 35.20 -3.07
N ASP A 62 -14.69 36.43 -3.29
CA ASP A 62 -16.02 36.88 -2.88
C ASP A 62 -17.14 36.13 -3.59
N ASP A 63 -16.85 35.53 -4.74
CA ASP A 63 -17.73 34.67 -5.53
C ASP A 63 -17.74 33.20 -5.07
N ASN A 64 -17.07 32.91 -3.97
CA ASN A 64 -16.83 31.56 -3.42
C ASN A 64 -15.91 30.65 -4.25
N SER A 65 -15.34 31.12 -5.36
CA SER A 65 -14.38 30.38 -6.17
C SER A 65 -12.99 30.38 -5.54
N TYR A 66 -12.20 29.35 -5.83
CA TYR A 66 -10.80 29.26 -5.37
C TYR A 66 -9.87 29.86 -6.41
N TYR A 67 -8.96 30.71 -5.92
CA TYR A 67 -7.95 31.38 -6.72
C TYR A 67 -6.56 31.10 -6.20
N GLU A 68 -5.62 30.93 -7.11
CA GLU A 68 -4.18 30.82 -6.82
C GLU A 68 -3.45 32.05 -7.31
N LYS A 69 -2.76 32.77 -6.43
CA LYS A 69 -1.95 33.94 -6.74
C LYS A 69 -0.47 33.60 -6.64
N PHE A 70 0.26 33.68 -7.73
CA PHE A 70 1.70 33.48 -7.78
C PHE A 70 2.43 34.70 -7.23
N ILE A 71 3.31 34.52 -6.22
CA ILE A 71 3.97 35.63 -5.50
C ILE A 71 4.98 36.34 -6.41
N ALA A 72 5.68 35.59 -7.27
CA ALA A 72 6.74 36.12 -8.12
C ALA A 72 6.21 36.99 -9.27
N THR A 73 5.09 36.64 -9.89
CA THR A 73 4.52 37.30 -11.07
C THR A 73 3.32 38.18 -10.74
N GLY A 74 2.66 37.95 -9.62
CA GLY A 74 1.37 38.54 -9.27
C GLY A 74 0.18 38.00 -10.08
N GLU A 75 0.41 36.99 -10.94
CA GLU A 75 -0.64 36.32 -11.72
C GLU A 75 -1.65 35.65 -10.80
N VAL A 76 -2.92 35.75 -11.15
CA VAL A 76 -4.04 35.11 -10.44
C VAL A 76 -4.72 34.16 -11.40
N LYS A 77 -4.91 32.89 -10.98
CA LYS A 77 -5.62 31.86 -11.74
C LYS A 77 -6.77 31.32 -10.92
N CYS A 78 -7.96 31.14 -11.52
CA CYS A 78 -9.02 30.36 -10.93
C CYS A 78 -8.66 28.87 -10.99
N ILE A 79 -8.81 28.16 -9.85
CA ILE A 79 -8.46 26.75 -9.69
C ILE A 79 -9.65 25.87 -9.24
N ASP A 80 -10.88 26.33 -9.38
CA ASP A 80 -12.08 25.59 -8.98
C ASP A 80 -12.14 24.20 -9.59
N GLU A 81 -11.71 24.05 -10.85
CA GLU A 81 -11.68 22.74 -11.52
C GLU A 81 -10.63 21.78 -10.94
N GLU A 82 -9.65 22.31 -10.19
CA GLU A 82 -8.63 21.52 -9.52
C GLU A 82 -9.06 21.08 -8.11
N ILE A 83 -10.11 21.72 -7.53
CA ILE A 83 -10.60 21.45 -6.17
C ILE A 83 -11.46 20.17 -6.17
N PRO A 84 -11.02 19.09 -5.51
CA PRO A 84 -11.72 17.81 -5.59
C PRO A 84 -12.97 17.73 -4.69
N PHE A 85 -13.07 18.57 -3.67
CA PHE A 85 -14.20 18.64 -2.72
C PHE A 85 -14.14 19.90 -1.87
N GLU A 86 -15.25 20.26 -1.25
CA GLU A 86 -15.32 21.35 -0.27
C GLU A 86 -14.69 20.93 1.06
N ILE A 87 -13.86 21.82 1.62
CA ILE A 87 -13.22 21.64 2.91
C ILE A 87 -14.00 22.33 4.05
N PRO A 88 -13.87 21.85 5.31
CA PRO A 88 -14.49 22.48 6.45
C PRO A 88 -13.99 23.91 6.71
N GLN A 89 -14.78 24.68 7.48
CA GLN A 89 -14.35 26.00 7.95
C GLN A 89 -13.05 25.88 8.78
N GLY A 90 -12.14 26.82 8.58
CA GLY A 90 -10.84 26.83 9.26
C GLY A 90 -9.79 25.94 8.61
N TRP A 91 -10.14 25.18 7.56
CA TRP A 91 -9.20 24.48 6.69
C TRP A 91 -8.81 25.33 5.49
N GLU A 92 -7.66 25.02 4.89
CA GLU A 92 -7.16 25.69 3.69
C GLU A 92 -6.69 24.67 2.66
N TRP A 93 -6.84 25.01 1.35
CA TRP A 93 -6.11 24.30 0.30
C TRP A 93 -4.73 24.91 0.12
N GLU A 94 -3.72 24.07 -0.08
CA GLU A 94 -2.37 24.56 -0.31
C GLU A 94 -1.57 23.63 -1.24
N ARG A 95 -0.60 24.18 -1.97
CA ARG A 95 0.36 23.39 -2.75
C ARG A 95 1.40 22.75 -1.83
N LEU A 96 1.71 21.46 -2.05
CA LEU A 96 2.67 20.72 -1.24
C LEU A 96 4.04 21.45 -1.18
N GLY A 97 4.49 22.00 -2.30
CA GLY A 97 5.74 22.76 -2.38
C GLY A 97 5.77 24.02 -1.51
N ASN A 98 4.61 24.65 -1.21
CA ASN A 98 4.55 25.82 -0.36
C ASN A 98 4.78 25.48 1.14
N ILE A 99 4.46 24.27 1.55
CA ILE A 99 4.52 23.84 2.97
C ILE A 99 5.62 22.84 3.28
N THR A 100 6.35 22.39 2.26
CA THR A 100 7.46 21.44 2.38
C THR A 100 8.64 21.88 1.52
N THR A 101 9.77 21.19 1.67
CA THR A 101 10.87 21.24 0.69
C THR A 101 11.15 19.83 0.18
N ILE A 102 11.13 19.66 -1.13
CA ILE A 102 11.33 18.36 -1.77
C ILE A 102 12.73 18.33 -2.38
N LYS A 103 13.50 17.28 -2.04
CA LYS A 103 14.87 17.09 -2.51
C LYS A 103 15.08 15.66 -2.98
N GLY A 104 15.66 15.50 -4.16
CA GLY A 104 16.00 14.20 -4.73
C GLY A 104 17.12 13.49 -4.00
N GLY A 105 17.09 12.16 -3.99
CA GLY A 105 18.23 11.35 -3.64
C GLY A 105 19.30 11.30 -4.73
N LYS A 106 20.35 10.52 -4.55
CA LYS A 106 21.49 10.45 -5.46
C LYS A 106 21.93 9.02 -5.73
N ARG A 107 22.16 8.70 -7.00
CA ARG A 107 22.81 7.45 -7.42
C ARG A 107 24.25 7.41 -6.93
N ILE A 108 24.73 6.22 -6.57
CA ILE A 108 26.16 6.00 -6.34
C ILE A 108 26.95 6.34 -7.63
N PRO A 109 28.20 6.80 -7.51
CA PRO A 109 29.04 7.12 -8.66
C PRO A 109 29.24 5.93 -9.59
N VAL A 110 29.35 6.19 -10.89
CA VAL A 110 29.58 5.16 -11.92
C VAL A 110 30.87 4.40 -11.62
N GLY A 111 30.83 3.08 -11.74
CA GLY A 111 31.96 2.19 -11.45
C GLY A 111 32.13 1.80 -9.98
N MET A 112 31.29 2.32 -9.08
CA MET A 112 31.29 1.94 -7.67
C MET A 112 30.09 1.00 -7.39
N ASN A 113 30.21 0.18 -6.35
CA ASN A 113 29.19 -0.81 -5.97
C ASN A 113 28.74 -0.60 -4.53
N LEU A 114 27.50 -1.04 -4.26
CA LEU A 114 26.98 -1.15 -2.89
C LEU A 114 27.66 -2.33 -2.17
N SER A 115 27.82 -2.19 -0.86
CA SER A 115 28.32 -3.24 0.04
C SER A 115 27.15 -3.90 0.77
N THR A 116 27.24 -5.19 1.03
CA THR A 116 26.39 -5.92 1.98
C THR A 116 26.99 -5.95 3.38
N ILE A 117 28.28 -5.54 3.52
CA ILE A 117 28.96 -5.42 4.80
C ILE A 117 28.68 -4.03 5.37
N ASP A 118 28.34 -3.97 6.65
CA ASP A 118 28.07 -2.70 7.33
C ASP A 118 29.36 -1.85 7.37
N THR A 119 29.28 -0.68 6.74
CA THR A 119 30.34 0.33 6.70
C THR A 119 30.04 1.54 7.58
N GLY A 120 28.89 1.52 8.29
CA GLY A 120 28.37 2.67 9.03
C GLY A 120 27.51 3.61 8.17
N HIS A 121 27.50 3.52 6.84
CA HIS A 121 26.77 4.38 5.94
C HIS A 121 25.68 3.58 5.18
N LYS A 122 24.44 3.61 5.69
CA LYS A 122 23.30 2.97 5.04
C LYS A 122 22.89 3.69 3.76
N TYR A 123 22.54 2.93 2.72
CA TYR A 123 22.03 3.43 1.45
C TYR A 123 20.65 2.82 1.18
N ILE A 124 19.62 3.66 1.19
CA ILE A 124 18.23 3.26 1.04
C ILE A 124 17.86 3.18 -0.44
N ARG A 125 17.40 2.01 -0.87
CA ARG A 125 16.90 1.75 -2.24
C ARG A 125 15.38 1.69 -2.23
N VAL A 126 14.74 1.83 -3.40
CA VAL A 126 13.27 1.65 -3.54
C VAL A 126 12.81 0.24 -3.08
N ALA A 127 13.66 -0.78 -3.26
CA ALA A 127 13.37 -2.13 -2.81
C ALA A 127 13.20 -2.27 -1.28
N ASP A 128 13.82 -1.37 -0.52
CA ASP A 128 13.79 -1.34 0.95
C ASP A 128 12.53 -0.60 1.47
N MET A 129 11.85 0.17 0.60
CA MET A 129 10.65 0.98 0.90
C MET A 129 9.38 0.13 0.79
N LYS A 130 8.93 -0.47 1.89
CA LYS A 130 7.78 -1.38 1.94
C LYS A 130 6.82 -0.98 3.06
N ASN A 131 5.52 -1.15 2.83
CA ASN A 131 4.47 -0.92 3.83
C ASN A 131 4.55 0.49 4.45
N HIS A 132 4.79 1.52 3.63
CA HIS A 132 4.92 2.92 4.04
C HIS A 132 6.04 3.17 5.08
N SER A 133 7.08 2.35 5.06
CA SER A 133 8.25 2.41 5.93
C SER A 133 9.48 1.88 5.20
N ILE A 134 10.63 1.90 5.83
CA ILE A 134 11.87 1.31 5.33
C ILE A 134 12.14 0.04 6.11
N LYS A 135 12.42 -1.07 5.42
CA LYS A 135 12.74 -2.38 6.00
C LYS A 135 14.22 -2.65 5.99
N ASN A 136 14.69 -3.31 7.03
CA ASN A 136 16.10 -3.65 7.24
C ASN A 136 16.45 -5.08 6.80
N ASP A 137 15.58 -5.72 5.97
CA ASP A 137 15.72 -7.13 5.61
C ASP A 137 16.92 -7.40 4.69
N ASP A 138 17.26 -6.42 3.81
CA ASP A 138 18.32 -6.54 2.80
C ASP A 138 18.99 -5.17 2.56
N ILE A 139 19.32 -4.47 3.65
CA ILE A 139 19.90 -3.13 3.53
C ILE A 139 21.32 -3.18 2.97
N HIS A 140 21.66 -2.20 2.16
CA HIS A 140 22.96 -2.05 1.58
C HIS A 140 23.67 -0.82 2.15
N TYR A 141 24.97 -0.83 2.05
CA TYR A 141 25.85 0.19 2.60
C TYR A 141 26.74 0.79 1.48
N ILE A 142 27.27 1.96 1.73
CA ILE A 142 28.25 2.63 0.88
C ILE A 142 29.57 2.82 1.63
N THR A 143 30.67 2.81 0.90
CA THR A 143 32.01 3.08 1.48
C THR A 143 32.14 4.57 1.82
N ASP A 144 33.13 4.89 2.69
CA ASP A 144 33.46 6.30 3.03
C ASP A 144 33.73 7.14 1.79
N GLU A 145 34.40 6.56 0.77
CA GLU A 145 34.67 7.25 -0.50
C GLU A 145 33.39 7.64 -1.23
N ILE A 146 32.39 6.73 -1.26
CA ILE A 146 31.08 7.03 -1.88
C ILE A 146 30.35 8.06 -1.02
N TYR A 147 30.33 7.87 0.31
CA TYR A 147 29.67 8.78 1.24
C TYR A 147 30.15 10.22 1.06
N GLU A 148 31.46 10.48 1.02
CA GLU A 148 32.01 11.82 0.82
C GLU A 148 31.49 12.51 -0.47
N LYS A 149 31.23 11.72 -1.53
CA LYS A 149 30.70 12.23 -2.80
C LYS A 149 29.20 12.55 -2.76
N ILE A 150 28.42 11.87 -1.90
CA ILE A 150 26.96 11.99 -1.86
C ILE A 150 26.39 12.32 -0.48
N LYS A 151 27.19 12.76 0.48
CA LYS A 151 26.80 13.09 1.85
C LYS A 151 25.72 14.17 1.99
N ALA A 152 25.50 14.98 0.96
CA ALA A 152 24.43 15.97 0.93
C ALA A 152 23.02 15.34 0.67
N TYR A 153 22.97 14.09 0.24
CA TYR A 153 21.75 13.40 -0.18
C TYR A 153 21.27 12.40 0.87
N ILE A 154 21.16 12.87 2.11
CA ILE A 154 20.69 12.12 3.26
C ILE A 154 19.22 12.41 3.54
N ILE A 155 18.53 11.46 4.15
CA ILE A 155 17.16 11.59 4.63
C ILE A 155 17.13 11.51 6.15
N SER A 156 16.31 12.35 6.79
CA SER A 156 16.14 12.37 8.24
C SER A 156 14.90 11.54 8.65
N LYS A 157 14.91 11.06 9.91
CA LYS A 157 13.73 10.46 10.53
C LYS A 157 12.51 11.39 10.58
N ASP A 158 12.73 12.72 10.52
CA ASP A 158 11.67 13.72 10.54
C ASP A 158 11.06 13.97 9.15
N ASP A 159 11.72 13.51 8.09
CA ASP A 159 11.24 13.59 6.72
C ASP A 159 10.23 12.47 6.40
N LEU A 160 9.52 12.64 5.28
CA LEU A 160 8.87 11.56 4.55
C LEU A 160 9.68 11.25 3.28
N TYR A 161 9.52 10.06 2.74
CA TYR A 161 9.98 9.74 1.39
C TYR A 161 8.82 9.57 0.43
N ILE A 162 9.07 9.83 -0.85
CA ILE A 162 8.19 9.48 -1.97
C ILE A 162 9.03 8.86 -3.09
N THR A 163 8.61 7.70 -3.60
CA THR A 163 9.30 7.06 -4.72
C THR A 163 8.89 7.71 -6.04
N VAL A 164 9.88 8.04 -6.88
CA VAL A 164 9.69 8.79 -8.13
C VAL A 164 9.99 7.97 -9.38
N ALA A 165 10.58 6.78 -9.22
CA ALA A 165 10.81 5.83 -10.29
C ALA A 165 10.67 4.38 -9.76
N GLY A 166 10.33 3.44 -10.62
CA GLY A 166 9.95 2.07 -10.24
C GLY A 166 8.52 2.01 -9.71
N THR A 167 8.34 1.79 -8.43
CA THR A 167 7.02 1.85 -7.77
C THR A 167 6.69 3.31 -7.43
N ILE A 168 6.24 4.08 -8.42
CA ILE A 168 6.00 5.53 -8.27
C ILE A 168 4.87 5.81 -7.28
N GLY A 169 5.05 6.85 -6.44
CA GLY A 169 4.02 7.34 -5.52
C GLY A 169 3.92 6.56 -4.21
N ASN A 170 4.86 5.64 -3.92
CA ASN A 170 4.93 5.03 -2.60
C ASN A 170 5.51 6.04 -1.61
N VAL A 171 4.71 6.44 -0.63
CA VAL A 171 5.09 7.40 0.42
C VAL A 171 5.23 6.65 1.74
N GLY A 172 6.19 7.08 2.57
CA GLY A 172 6.37 6.47 3.89
C GLY A 172 7.25 7.27 4.83
N ILE A 173 7.31 6.77 6.07
CA ILE A 173 8.13 7.31 7.15
C ILE A 173 9.54 6.72 7.12
N VAL A 174 10.47 7.44 7.70
CA VAL A 174 11.84 7.00 7.94
C VAL A 174 11.97 6.54 9.40
N PRO A 175 12.20 5.24 9.67
CA PRO A 175 12.48 4.75 11.02
C PRO A 175 13.76 5.36 11.61
N GLU A 176 13.87 5.40 12.93
CA GLU A 176 15.02 5.96 13.67
C GLU A 176 16.37 5.37 13.21
N GLU A 177 16.39 4.07 12.94
CA GLU A 177 17.58 3.34 12.52
C GLU A 177 18.13 3.73 11.13
N PHE A 178 17.33 4.48 10.34
CA PHE A 178 17.69 5.03 9.03
C PHE A 178 17.90 6.54 9.04
N ASN A 179 17.92 7.14 10.22
CA ASN A 179 18.18 8.57 10.35
C ASN A 179 19.58 8.91 9.76
N ASN A 180 19.63 9.90 8.89
CA ASN A 180 20.83 10.31 8.14
C ASN A 180 21.37 9.27 7.14
N ALA A 181 20.60 8.29 6.73
CA ALA A 181 20.97 7.37 5.66
C ALA A 181 20.93 8.08 4.28
N ASN A 182 21.78 7.63 3.35
CA ASN A 182 21.76 8.13 1.99
C ASN A 182 20.57 7.58 1.21
N LEU A 183 19.96 8.44 0.36
CA LEU A 183 18.77 8.14 -0.40
C LEU A 183 19.08 7.94 -1.89
N THR A 184 18.50 6.90 -2.50
CA THR A 184 18.60 6.62 -3.94
C THR A 184 17.98 7.73 -4.79
N GLU A 185 18.46 7.91 -6.04
CA GLU A 185 17.91 8.84 -7.04
C GLU A 185 16.47 8.50 -7.51
N ASN A 186 15.96 7.35 -7.12
CA ASN A 186 14.61 6.88 -7.47
C ASN A 186 13.57 7.23 -6.40
N ALA A 187 13.99 7.97 -5.37
CA ALA A 187 13.12 8.51 -4.34
C ALA A 187 13.53 9.93 -3.96
N ASP A 188 12.56 10.74 -3.59
CA ASP A 188 12.75 12.08 -3.08
C ASP A 188 12.36 12.12 -1.59
N LYS A 189 13.01 12.98 -0.81
CA LYS A 189 12.62 13.30 0.55
C LYS A 189 11.73 14.53 0.58
N ILE A 190 10.81 14.54 1.52
CA ILE A 190 9.90 15.64 1.80
C ILE A 190 10.22 16.17 3.20
N GLU A 191 10.91 17.31 3.27
CA GLU A 191 11.20 18.03 4.51
C GLU A 191 9.97 18.81 4.94
N ILE A 192 9.50 18.62 6.17
CA ILE A 192 8.22 19.12 6.68
C ILE A 192 8.46 20.28 7.65
N TYR A 193 7.65 21.34 7.55
CA TYR A 193 7.71 22.50 8.44
C TYR A 193 6.41 22.65 9.22
N ALA A 194 6.49 22.65 10.54
CA ALA A 194 5.40 22.93 11.48
C ALA A 194 4.07 22.14 11.27
N LEU A 195 4.08 21.08 10.43
CA LEU A 195 2.94 20.20 10.19
C LEU A 195 3.05 18.90 11.01
N CYS A 196 1.92 18.24 11.23
CA CYS A 196 1.92 16.88 11.73
C CYS A 196 2.38 15.91 10.63
N LYS A 197 3.53 15.28 10.80
CA LYS A 197 4.12 14.34 9.83
C LYS A 197 3.16 13.21 9.43
N LEU A 198 2.47 12.61 10.40
CA LEU A 198 1.53 11.53 10.13
C LEU A 198 0.29 12.00 9.37
N TYR A 199 -0.20 13.22 9.67
CA TYR A 199 -1.29 13.80 8.89
C TYR A 199 -0.89 13.97 7.41
N LEU A 200 0.30 14.52 7.16
CA LEU A 200 0.80 14.67 5.80
C LEU A 200 1.00 13.32 5.12
N LEU A 201 1.54 12.31 5.82
CA LEU A 201 1.65 10.96 5.30
C LEU A 201 0.29 10.42 4.86
N TYR A 202 -0.72 10.47 5.72
CA TYR A 202 -2.06 9.95 5.43
C TYR A 202 -2.76 10.73 4.31
N THR A 203 -2.53 12.05 4.23
CA THR A 203 -3.01 12.87 3.12
C THR A 203 -2.38 12.43 1.79
N LEU A 204 -1.06 12.23 1.75
CA LEU A 204 -0.35 11.76 0.56
C LEU A 204 -0.73 10.32 0.15
N LEU A 205 -1.19 9.51 1.09
CA LEU A 205 -1.69 8.15 0.85
C LEU A 205 -3.17 8.11 0.43
N SER A 206 -3.90 9.21 0.53
CA SER A 206 -5.30 9.28 0.13
C SER A 206 -5.47 9.14 -1.39
N ASP A 207 -6.63 8.61 -1.82
CA ASP A 207 -6.92 8.44 -3.24
C ASP A 207 -6.82 9.75 -4.03
N VAL A 208 -7.20 10.89 -3.44
CA VAL A 208 -7.13 12.23 -4.06
C VAL A 208 -5.71 12.60 -4.46
N VAL A 209 -4.73 12.41 -3.58
CA VAL A 209 -3.33 12.70 -3.92
C VAL A 209 -2.71 11.60 -4.79
N GLN A 210 -3.06 10.34 -4.54
CA GLN A 210 -2.61 9.24 -5.38
C GLN A 210 -3.14 9.35 -6.83
N GLU A 211 -4.29 9.98 -7.05
CA GLU A 211 -4.79 10.28 -8.38
C GLU A 211 -3.97 11.38 -9.06
N GLN A 212 -3.68 12.47 -8.39
CA GLN A 212 -2.76 13.51 -8.88
C GLN A 212 -1.38 12.91 -9.26
N ILE A 213 -0.84 11.97 -8.46
CA ILE A 213 0.41 11.26 -8.78
C ILE A 213 0.27 10.47 -10.08
N ARG A 214 -0.82 9.72 -10.27
CA ARG A 214 -1.07 8.92 -11.49
C ARG A 214 -1.18 9.79 -12.74
N GLU A 215 -1.88 10.93 -12.64
CA GLU A 215 -2.06 11.87 -13.73
C GLU A 215 -0.76 12.58 -14.12
N CYS A 216 0.02 12.98 -13.12
CA CYS A 216 1.29 13.68 -13.29
C CYS A 216 2.45 12.79 -13.75
N THR A 217 2.33 11.46 -13.63
CA THR A 217 3.40 10.53 -14.01
C THR A 217 3.53 10.45 -15.52
N THR A 218 4.73 10.67 -16.05
CA THR A 218 5.00 10.53 -17.49
C THR A 218 4.79 9.09 -17.95
N LYS A 219 4.06 8.91 -19.07
CA LYS A 219 3.73 7.58 -19.63
C LYS A 219 4.64 7.16 -20.79
N VAL A 220 5.53 8.05 -21.25
CA VAL A 220 6.44 7.83 -22.38
C VAL A 220 7.85 7.53 -21.84
N GLY A 221 8.42 6.41 -22.27
CA GLY A 221 9.72 5.93 -21.81
C GLY A 221 9.65 5.30 -20.41
N GLN A 222 10.68 5.52 -19.58
CA GLN A 222 10.63 5.13 -18.18
C GLN A 222 9.73 6.10 -17.40
N PRO A 223 8.63 5.63 -16.78
CA PRO A 223 7.77 6.47 -15.97
C PRO A 223 8.59 7.14 -14.86
N LYS A 224 8.44 8.44 -14.71
CA LYS A 224 9.09 9.22 -13.66
C LYS A 224 8.20 10.36 -13.17
N LEU A 225 8.21 10.59 -11.87
CA LEU A 225 7.55 11.72 -11.22
C LEU A 225 8.57 12.82 -10.94
N ALA A 226 8.41 13.99 -11.55
CA ALA A 226 9.33 15.11 -11.38
C ALA A 226 9.01 15.89 -10.09
N ILE A 227 10.03 16.41 -9.41
CA ILE A 227 9.91 17.21 -8.18
C ILE A 227 8.92 18.36 -8.35
N ILE A 228 8.98 19.09 -9.47
CA ILE A 228 8.05 20.19 -9.73
C ILE A 228 6.59 19.76 -9.75
N ARG A 229 6.29 18.53 -10.17
CA ARG A 229 4.94 18.00 -10.16
C ARG A 229 4.49 17.61 -8.75
N ILE A 230 5.40 17.08 -7.94
CA ILE A 230 5.14 16.79 -6.52
C ILE A 230 4.87 18.09 -5.75
N GLN A 231 5.62 19.15 -6.02
CA GLN A 231 5.41 20.46 -5.42
C GLN A 231 4.02 21.02 -5.71
N ASN A 232 3.46 20.74 -6.88
CA ASN A 232 2.15 21.22 -7.31
C ASN A 232 0.97 20.39 -6.79
N PHE A 233 1.17 19.32 -6.03
CA PHE A 233 0.05 18.58 -5.46
C PHE A 233 -0.78 19.49 -4.57
N LEU A 234 -2.08 19.50 -4.83
CA LEU A 234 -3.07 20.22 -4.05
C LEU A 234 -3.51 19.35 -2.87
N ILE A 235 -3.32 19.85 -1.65
CA ILE A 235 -3.61 19.13 -0.42
C ILE A 235 -4.43 19.99 0.54
N PRO A 236 -5.39 19.40 1.28
CA PRO A 236 -6.14 20.10 2.31
C PRO A 236 -5.32 20.18 3.60
N ILE A 237 -5.31 21.34 4.23
CA ILE A 237 -4.61 21.61 5.48
C ILE A 237 -5.62 21.90 6.58
N ALA A 238 -5.70 21.00 7.55
CA ALA A 238 -6.47 21.15 8.75
C ALA A 238 -5.76 22.06 9.79
N PRO A 239 -6.46 22.62 10.78
CA PRO A 239 -5.86 23.14 12.00
C PRO A 239 -4.89 22.15 12.63
N LEU A 240 -3.74 22.61 13.14
CA LEU A 240 -2.67 21.71 13.64
C LEU A 240 -3.15 20.76 14.76
N ALA A 241 -4.04 21.21 15.63
CA ALA A 241 -4.62 20.38 16.67
C ALA A 241 -5.51 19.28 16.06
N GLU A 242 -6.28 19.62 15.02
CA GLU A 242 -7.12 18.67 14.30
C GLU A 242 -6.28 17.65 13.50
N GLN A 243 -5.16 18.08 12.87
CA GLN A 243 -4.20 17.16 12.23
C GLN A 243 -3.75 16.04 13.19
N LYS A 244 -3.46 16.39 14.45
CA LYS A 244 -3.06 15.43 15.49
C LYS A 244 -4.21 14.49 15.86
N ARG A 245 -5.45 15.03 16.02
CA ARG A 245 -6.63 14.20 16.31
C ARG A 245 -6.93 13.21 15.18
N ILE A 246 -6.85 13.67 13.93
CA ILE A 246 -7.02 12.84 12.74
C ILE A 246 -5.97 11.73 12.71
N SER A 247 -4.69 12.07 12.88
CA SER A 247 -3.59 11.11 12.87
C SER A 247 -3.75 10.04 13.95
N ASN A 248 -4.01 10.44 15.18
CA ASN A 248 -4.24 9.52 16.30
C ASN A 248 -5.45 8.60 16.02
N ARG A 249 -6.51 9.13 15.42
CA ARG A 249 -7.69 8.33 15.07
C ARG A 249 -7.38 7.29 14.01
N ILE A 250 -6.60 7.65 13.00
CA ILE A 250 -6.17 6.71 11.95
C ILE A 250 -5.28 5.62 12.55
N GLU A 251 -4.31 5.96 13.43
CA GLU A 251 -3.44 4.97 14.08
C GLU A 251 -4.21 3.94 14.90
N VAL A 252 -5.33 4.33 15.51
CA VAL A 252 -6.23 3.41 16.23
C VAL A 252 -7.04 2.54 15.25
N LEU A 253 -7.46 3.10 14.12
CA LEU A 253 -8.33 2.39 13.18
C LEU A 253 -7.57 1.42 12.26
N LEU A 254 -6.34 1.72 11.83
CA LEU A 254 -5.59 0.89 10.90
C LEU A 254 -5.38 -0.55 11.39
N PRO A 255 -4.97 -0.82 12.64
CA PRO A 255 -4.83 -2.19 13.15
C PRO A 255 -6.16 -2.97 13.14
N ILE A 256 -7.30 -2.27 13.34
CA ILE A 256 -8.63 -2.88 13.29
C ILE A 256 -8.96 -3.28 11.85
N VAL A 257 -8.62 -2.42 10.88
CA VAL A 257 -8.80 -2.71 9.45
C VAL A 257 -7.94 -3.90 9.02
N ASP A 258 -6.69 -3.96 9.44
CA ASP A 258 -5.77 -5.07 9.13
C ASP A 258 -6.29 -6.39 9.71
N LYS A 259 -6.80 -6.38 10.94
CA LYS A 259 -7.45 -7.54 11.57
C LYS A 259 -8.70 -7.96 10.80
N TYR A 260 -9.53 -7.02 10.40
CA TYR A 260 -10.71 -7.28 9.58
C TYR A 260 -10.34 -7.93 8.23
N GLU A 261 -9.35 -7.40 7.52
CA GLU A 261 -8.84 -7.96 6.25
C GLU A 261 -8.37 -9.40 6.43
N PHE A 262 -7.56 -9.65 7.47
CA PHE A 262 -7.07 -10.99 7.79
C PHE A 262 -8.23 -11.97 8.05
N LEU A 263 -9.20 -11.61 8.90
CA LEU A 263 -10.32 -12.46 9.24
C LEU A 263 -11.26 -12.68 8.05
N SER A 264 -11.53 -11.63 7.28
CA SER A 264 -12.37 -11.69 6.07
C SER A 264 -11.75 -12.61 5.02
N SER A 265 -10.45 -12.48 4.76
CA SER A 265 -9.74 -13.34 3.82
C SER A 265 -9.73 -14.82 4.24
N LYS A 266 -9.60 -15.09 5.55
CA LYS A 266 -9.69 -16.43 6.11
C LYS A 266 -11.09 -17.03 5.96
N LEU A 267 -12.12 -16.22 6.19
CA LEU A 267 -13.52 -16.64 6.00
C LEU A 267 -13.83 -16.99 4.54
N VAL A 268 -13.36 -16.15 3.60
CA VAL A 268 -13.53 -16.42 2.16
C VAL A 268 -12.86 -17.74 1.76
N LYS A 269 -11.64 -18.01 2.23
CA LYS A 269 -10.94 -19.27 1.98
C LYS A 269 -11.69 -20.47 2.56
N LEU A 270 -12.20 -20.35 3.78
CA LEU A 270 -12.98 -21.41 4.43
C LEU A 270 -14.25 -21.71 3.63
N ASN A 271 -15.01 -20.68 3.26
CA ASN A 271 -16.24 -20.83 2.48
C ASN A 271 -16.00 -21.44 1.09
N SER A 272 -14.90 -21.10 0.44
CA SER A 272 -14.55 -21.68 -0.88
C SER A 272 -14.18 -23.16 -0.79
N SER A 273 -13.56 -23.60 0.30
CA SER A 273 -13.14 -24.99 0.50
C SER A 273 -14.21 -25.90 1.08
N ILE A 274 -15.27 -25.36 1.70
CA ILE A 274 -16.28 -26.16 2.42
C ILE A 274 -16.98 -27.17 1.51
N ASN A 275 -17.29 -26.79 0.27
CA ASN A 275 -17.96 -27.66 -0.69
C ASN A 275 -17.07 -28.84 -1.09
N GLU A 276 -15.77 -28.65 -1.23
CA GLU A 276 -14.83 -29.73 -1.54
C GLU A 276 -14.65 -30.69 -0.37
N PHE A 277 -14.55 -30.15 0.85
CA PHE A 277 -14.47 -30.98 2.05
C PHE A 277 -15.73 -31.78 2.24
N LEU A 278 -16.91 -31.18 2.06
CA LEU A 278 -18.19 -31.86 2.15
C LEU A 278 -18.30 -32.99 1.13
N LYS A 279 -17.95 -32.73 -0.14
CA LYS A 279 -17.92 -33.78 -1.18
C LYS A 279 -17.02 -34.95 -0.79
N LYS A 280 -15.79 -34.64 -0.32
CA LYS A 280 -14.84 -35.68 0.11
C LYS A 280 -15.40 -36.51 1.29
N SER A 281 -16.00 -35.85 2.28
CA SER A 281 -16.62 -36.51 3.42
C SER A 281 -17.75 -37.41 3.00
N ILE A 282 -18.66 -36.93 2.15
CA ILE A 282 -19.78 -37.74 1.62
C ILE A 282 -19.27 -38.96 0.86
N LEU A 283 -18.27 -38.79 -0.01
CA LEU A 283 -17.65 -39.88 -0.75
C LEU A 283 -17.00 -40.91 0.20
N GLN A 284 -16.33 -40.44 1.23
CA GLN A 284 -15.71 -41.31 2.23
C GLN A 284 -16.76 -42.14 3.00
N GLU A 285 -17.84 -41.50 3.42
CA GLU A 285 -18.98 -42.19 4.09
C GLU A 285 -19.62 -43.20 3.13
N ALA A 286 -19.77 -42.86 1.84
CA ALA A 286 -20.31 -43.78 0.83
C ALA A 286 -19.43 -45.02 0.66
N ILE A 287 -18.09 -44.83 0.51
CA ILE A 287 -17.11 -45.92 0.36
C ILE A 287 -17.07 -46.81 1.61
N GLN A 288 -17.27 -46.23 2.80
CA GLN A 288 -17.33 -46.97 4.04
C GLN A 288 -18.66 -47.68 4.29
N GLY A 289 -19.65 -47.53 3.39
CA GLY A 289 -20.97 -48.12 3.52
C GLY A 289 -21.81 -47.49 4.65
N LYS A 290 -21.47 -46.24 5.05
CA LYS A 290 -22.17 -45.55 6.14
C LYS A 290 -23.19 -44.52 5.64
N LEU A 291 -23.19 -44.19 4.35
CA LEU A 291 -24.03 -43.14 3.80
C LEU A 291 -25.51 -43.57 3.70
N VAL A 292 -25.74 -44.84 3.44
CA VAL A 292 -27.06 -45.43 3.37
C VAL A 292 -27.14 -46.68 4.26
N PRO A 293 -28.30 -46.99 4.86
CA PRO A 293 -28.48 -48.23 5.59
C PRO A 293 -28.25 -49.45 4.68
N GLN A 294 -27.56 -50.46 5.17
CA GLN A 294 -27.40 -51.71 4.45
C GLN A 294 -28.70 -52.55 4.57
N ILE A 295 -29.22 -53.01 3.46
CA ILE A 295 -30.44 -53.81 3.37
C ILE A 295 -30.02 -55.24 3.09
N ALA A 296 -30.35 -56.17 3.99
CA ALA A 296 -29.94 -57.55 3.91
C ALA A 296 -30.52 -58.31 2.66
N GLU A 297 -31.63 -57.83 2.15
CA GLU A 297 -32.32 -58.41 0.98
C GLU A 297 -31.68 -58.07 -0.35
N GLU A 298 -30.74 -57.08 -0.39
CA GLU A 298 -30.04 -56.67 -1.61
C GLU A 298 -28.92 -57.63 -2.02
N GLY A 299 -28.66 -58.68 -1.27
CA GLY A 299 -27.61 -59.65 -1.55
C GLY A 299 -26.19 -59.19 -1.11
N ALA A 300 -25.21 -60.09 -1.22
CA ALA A 300 -23.82 -59.80 -0.86
C ALA A 300 -23.00 -59.42 -2.08
N ALA A 301 -22.02 -58.52 -1.88
CA ALA A 301 -21.07 -58.15 -2.95
C ALA A 301 -20.33 -59.33 -3.56
N GLN A 302 -20.19 -60.44 -2.81
CA GLN A 302 -19.58 -61.67 -3.28
C GLN A 302 -20.40 -62.33 -4.41
N GLU A 303 -21.75 -62.37 -4.27
CA GLU A 303 -22.64 -62.88 -5.29
C GLU A 303 -22.57 -62.07 -6.60
N LEU A 304 -22.49 -60.75 -6.48
CA LEU A 304 -22.30 -59.85 -7.64
C LEU A 304 -20.96 -60.10 -8.32
N LEU A 305 -19.89 -60.31 -7.55
CA LEU A 305 -18.58 -60.61 -8.14
C LEU A 305 -18.54 -61.94 -8.87
N GLU A 306 -19.27 -62.97 -8.40
CA GLU A 306 -19.43 -64.27 -9.07
C GLU A 306 -20.22 -64.13 -10.35
N GLN A 307 -21.29 -63.35 -10.37
CA GLN A 307 -22.08 -63.07 -11.58
C GLN A 307 -21.20 -62.32 -12.62
N ILE A 308 -20.45 -61.28 -12.22
CA ILE A 308 -19.53 -60.57 -13.13
C ILE A 308 -18.46 -61.49 -13.72
N LYS A 309 -17.96 -62.44 -12.90
CA LYS A 309 -16.98 -63.42 -13.36
C LYS A 309 -17.58 -64.37 -14.43
N ALA A 310 -18.77 -64.90 -14.18
CA ALA A 310 -19.47 -65.75 -15.09
C ALA A 310 -19.81 -65.05 -16.42
N GLU A 311 -20.22 -63.78 -16.35
CA GLU A 311 -20.51 -63.00 -17.55
C GLU A 311 -19.24 -62.68 -18.35
N LYS A 312 -18.11 -62.34 -17.72
CA LYS A 312 -16.80 -62.20 -18.39
C LYS A 312 -16.39 -63.49 -19.10
N GLU A 313 -16.54 -64.66 -18.48
CA GLU A 313 -16.22 -65.96 -19.10
C GLU A 313 -17.09 -66.25 -20.34
N LYS A 314 -18.37 -65.86 -20.26
CA LYS A 314 -19.29 -65.98 -21.43
C LYS A 314 -18.87 -65.07 -22.57
N LEU A 315 -18.53 -63.82 -22.30
CA LEU A 315 -18.09 -62.86 -23.30
C LEU A 315 -16.74 -63.25 -23.96
N VAL A 316 -15.86 -63.91 -23.21
CA VAL A 316 -14.61 -64.47 -23.78
C VAL A 316 -14.92 -65.68 -24.69
N LYS A 317 -15.85 -66.57 -24.29
CA LYS A 317 -16.25 -67.68 -25.16
C LYS A 317 -16.96 -67.22 -26.44
N GLU A 318 -17.70 -66.12 -26.38
CA GLU A 318 -18.33 -65.47 -27.54
C GLU A 318 -17.34 -64.65 -28.41
N GLY A 319 -16.06 -64.61 -28.05
CA GLY A 319 -15.03 -63.84 -28.79
C GLY A 319 -15.13 -62.31 -28.65
N LYS A 320 -16.00 -61.83 -27.79
CA LYS A 320 -16.20 -60.39 -27.52
C LYS A 320 -15.18 -59.81 -26.57
N LEU A 321 -14.48 -60.64 -25.77
CA LEU A 321 -13.43 -60.23 -24.84
C LEU A 321 -12.17 -61.10 -25.06
N LYS A 322 -10.99 -60.51 -24.89
CA LYS A 322 -9.71 -61.24 -24.95
C LYS A 322 -9.53 -62.15 -23.72
N LYS A 323 -8.90 -63.30 -23.84
CA LYS A 323 -8.60 -64.21 -22.72
C LYS A 323 -7.81 -63.51 -21.57
N SER A 324 -7.02 -62.48 -21.84
CA SER A 324 -6.34 -61.71 -20.83
C SER A 324 -7.29 -60.97 -19.87
N ALA A 325 -8.58 -60.78 -20.23
CA ALA A 325 -9.59 -60.19 -19.34
C ALA A 325 -10.07 -61.13 -18.22
N LEU A 326 -9.69 -62.41 -18.27
CA LEU A 326 -9.99 -63.43 -17.25
C LEU A 326 -8.89 -63.53 -16.15
N THR A 327 -7.81 -62.75 -16.27
CA THR A 327 -6.77 -62.69 -15.22
C THR A 327 -7.33 -61.97 -14.00
N ASN A 328 -7.81 -62.71 -13.01
CA ASN A 328 -8.41 -62.18 -11.81
C ASN A 328 -7.47 -62.41 -10.63
N SER A 329 -7.23 -61.39 -9.82
CA SER A 329 -6.72 -61.56 -8.45
C SER A 329 -7.87 -61.63 -7.49
N VAL A 330 -7.75 -62.44 -6.47
CA VAL A 330 -8.75 -62.55 -5.40
C VAL A 330 -8.13 -61.88 -4.15
N ILE A 331 -8.84 -60.88 -3.62
CA ILE A 331 -8.49 -60.24 -2.36
C ILE A 331 -9.29 -60.96 -1.27
N TYR A 332 -8.60 -61.45 -0.29
CA TYR A 332 -9.24 -62.08 0.86
C TYR A 332 -8.66 -61.53 2.16
N LYS A 333 -9.45 -61.58 3.21
CA LYS A 333 -9.02 -61.19 4.55
C LYS A 333 -8.30 -62.37 5.17
N GLY A 334 -7.05 -62.19 5.57
CA GLY A 334 -6.25 -63.21 6.27
C GLY A 334 -6.78 -63.45 7.69
N ASP A 335 -6.38 -64.60 8.27
CA ASP A 335 -6.72 -65.00 9.65
C ASP A 335 -6.26 -63.99 10.71
N ASP A 336 -5.31 -63.14 10.40
CA ASP A 336 -4.78 -62.11 11.30
C ASP A 336 -5.55 -60.77 11.29
N ASN A 337 -6.71 -60.72 10.71
CA ASN A 337 -7.54 -59.50 10.58
C ASN A 337 -6.86 -58.31 9.86
N LYS A 338 -5.76 -58.52 9.15
CA LYS A 338 -5.04 -57.55 8.36
C LYS A 338 -5.35 -57.65 6.88
#